data_e6b94df7f626fa17d0c127a7a68dfb02
#
_entry.id   e6b94df7f626fa17d0c127a7a68dfb02
#
_cell.length_a   1.000
_cell.length_b   1.000
_cell.length_c   1.000
_cell.angle_alpha   90.00
_cell.angle_beta   90.00
_cell.angle_gamma   90.00
#
_symmetry.space_group_name_H-M   'P 1'
#
loop_
_entity.id
_entity.type
_entity.pdbx_description
1 polymer ?
#
loop_
_entity_poly.entity_id
_entity_poly.type
_entity_poly.pdbx_seq_one_letter_code
_entity_poly.pdbx_strand_id
1 'polypeptide(L)'
;MPASTTETLIARLSERGDCRVFLFGGGKAETPRLEQWAATYPNVTSLAGKLKLNQELALMSHLHVMVSMDSANMHLASLTATPVVSVWGATHPHAGFMGWHQSIENAVQTDLPCRPCSVFGNKPCRRGDYACLTTLRAEDIIRKIDSIIHQPQKENNA
;
A
#
# COMPACT_ATOMS: atom_id res chain seq x y z
N MET A 1 -2.50 -2.30 -7.82
CA MET A 1 -2.14 -3.72 -7.56
C MET A 1 -3.31 -4.59 -8.00
N PRO A 2 -3.09 -5.81 -8.53
CA PRO A 2 -4.19 -6.72 -8.89
C PRO A 2 -5.04 -7.04 -7.67
N ALA A 3 -6.36 -7.17 -7.87
CA ALA A 3 -7.30 -7.46 -6.78
C ALA A 3 -6.97 -8.79 -6.07
N SER A 4 -6.55 -9.81 -6.82
CA SER A 4 -6.13 -11.10 -6.28
C SER A 4 -4.92 -11.00 -5.36
N THR A 5 -3.90 -10.22 -5.73
CA THR A 5 -2.72 -9.98 -4.88
C THR A 5 -3.12 -9.21 -3.60
N THR A 6 -4.02 -8.22 -3.73
CA THR A 6 -4.53 -7.46 -2.59
C THR A 6 -5.30 -8.37 -1.63
N GLU A 7 -6.18 -9.20 -2.16
CA GLU A 7 -6.97 -10.14 -1.35
C GLU A 7 -6.09 -11.18 -0.65
N THR A 8 -5.10 -11.74 -1.36
CA THR A 8 -4.12 -12.64 -0.74
C THR A 8 -3.37 -11.96 0.40
N LEU A 9 -2.96 -10.70 0.23
CA LEU A 9 -2.30 -9.92 1.28
C LEU A 9 -3.22 -9.75 2.50
N ILE A 10 -4.47 -9.35 2.28
CA ILE A 10 -5.47 -9.16 3.34
C ILE A 10 -5.72 -10.48 4.08
N ALA A 11 -5.93 -11.59 3.35
CA ALA A 11 -6.14 -12.91 3.93
C ALA A 11 -4.98 -13.33 4.84
N ARG A 12 -3.74 -13.22 4.34
CA ARG A 12 -2.54 -13.57 5.10
C ARG A 12 -2.35 -12.71 6.36
N LEU A 13 -2.62 -11.41 6.28
CA LEU A 13 -2.56 -10.52 7.45
C LEU A 13 -3.70 -10.84 8.44
N SER A 14 -4.89 -11.20 7.95
CA SER A 14 -6.00 -11.59 8.78
C SER A 14 -5.74 -12.92 9.52
N GLU A 15 -5.15 -13.90 8.85
CA GLU A 15 -4.79 -15.21 9.43
C GLU A 15 -3.79 -15.09 10.59
N ARG A 16 -2.94 -14.07 10.61
CA ARG A 16 -1.98 -13.86 11.70
C ARG A 16 -2.63 -13.58 13.05
N GLY A 17 -3.79 -12.90 13.06
CA GLY A 17 -4.53 -12.55 14.26
C GLY A 17 -3.87 -11.51 15.19
N ASP A 18 -2.65 -11.05 14.87
CA ASP A 18 -1.85 -10.12 15.67
C ASP A 18 -1.98 -8.65 15.20
N CYS A 19 -2.74 -8.39 14.16
CA CYS A 19 -2.91 -7.06 13.58
C CYS A 19 -4.37 -6.75 13.22
N ARG A 20 -4.66 -5.46 13.07
CA ARG A 20 -5.89 -4.97 12.45
C ARG A 20 -5.56 -4.36 11.09
N VAL A 21 -6.40 -4.64 10.11
CA VAL A 21 -6.23 -4.14 8.74
C VAL A 21 -7.33 -3.12 8.44
N PHE A 22 -6.93 -1.91 8.05
CA PHE A 22 -7.84 -0.86 7.63
C PHE A 22 -7.73 -0.66 6.12
N LEU A 23 -8.85 -0.71 5.42
CA LEU A 23 -8.91 -0.54 3.97
C LEU A 23 -9.35 0.89 3.66
N PHE A 24 -8.39 1.71 3.22
CA PHE A 24 -8.64 3.05 2.72
C PHE A 24 -9.00 3.00 1.24
N GLY A 25 -9.89 3.88 0.83
CA GLY A 25 -10.32 3.99 -0.55
C GLY A 25 -11.73 4.54 -0.64
N GLY A 26 -12.30 4.55 -1.83
CA GLY A 26 -13.65 5.08 -2.01
C GLY A 26 -14.09 5.13 -3.46
N GLY A 27 -15.30 5.68 -3.65
CA GLY A 27 -15.92 5.74 -4.94
C GLY A 27 -16.72 4.48 -5.32
N LYS A 28 -17.62 4.65 -6.28
CA LYS A 28 -18.62 3.62 -6.64
C LYS A 28 -18.01 2.28 -7.09
N ALA A 29 -16.83 2.33 -7.71
CA ALA A 29 -16.20 1.13 -8.24
C ALA A 29 -15.41 0.33 -7.20
N GLU A 30 -14.85 0.98 -6.18
CA GLU A 30 -13.94 0.36 -5.22
C GLU A 30 -14.66 -0.06 -3.93
N THR A 31 -15.56 0.78 -3.42
CA THR A 31 -16.26 0.56 -2.16
C THR A 31 -16.89 -0.83 -2.02
N PRO A 32 -17.63 -1.39 -3.00
CA PRO A 32 -18.24 -2.70 -2.84
C PRO A 32 -17.23 -3.81 -2.56
N ARG A 33 -16.06 -3.74 -3.18
CA ARG A 33 -14.98 -4.72 -2.97
C ARG A 33 -14.35 -4.58 -1.60
N LEU A 34 -14.09 -3.36 -1.14
CA LEU A 34 -13.55 -3.11 0.20
C LEU A 34 -14.50 -3.60 1.30
N GLU A 35 -15.80 -3.37 1.13
CA GLU A 35 -16.83 -3.86 2.05
C GLU A 35 -16.94 -5.39 2.03
N GLN A 36 -16.83 -6.02 0.86
CA GLN A 36 -16.80 -7.47 0.73
C GLN A 36 -15.62 -8.08 1.51
N TRP A 37 -14.41 -7.55 1.34
CA TRP A 37 -13.25 -8.03 2.08
C TRP A 37 -13.39 -7.81 3.59
N ALA A 38 -13.91 -6.67 4.02
CA ALA A 38 -14.17 -6.41 5.43
C ALA A 38 -15.22 -7.34 6.03
N ALA A 39 -16.19 -7.80 5.24
CA ALA A 39 -17.17 -8.80 5.69
C ALA A 39 -16.60 -10.23 5.74
N THR A 40 -15.58 -10.52 4.90
CA THR A 40 -14.98 -11.86 4.80
C THR A 40 -13.94 -12.11 5.89
N TYR A 41 -13.17 -11.09 6.28
CA TYR A 41 -12.01 -11.23 7.17
C TYR A 41 -12.25 -10.53 8.50
N PRO A 42 -12.19 -11.23 9.68
CA PRO A 42 -12.72 -10.72 10.96
C PRO A 42 -11.96 -9.52 11.56
N ASN A 43 -10.68 -9.33 11.23
CA ASN A 43 -9.87 -8.21 11.74
C ASN A 43 -9.65 -7.11 10.66
N VAL A 44 -10.46 -7.12 9.61
CA VAL A 44 -10.41 -6.17 8.50
C VAL A 44 -11.57 -5.19 8.59
N THR A 45 -11.29 -3.92 8.42
CA THR A 45 -12.31 -2.84 8.48
C THR A 45 -12.20 -1.98 7.22
N SER A 46 -13.29 -1.85 6.48
CA SER A 46 -13.41 -0.88 5.39
C SER A 46 -13.69 0.51 5.94
N LEU A 47 -12.94 1.50 5.50
CA LEU A 47 -13.12 2.91 5.82
C LEU A 47 -13.71 3.70 4.64
N ALA A 48 -14.05 3.04 3.55
CA ALA A 48 -14.54 3.65 2.32
C ALA A 48 -15.77 4.54 2.57
N GLY A 49 -15.60 5.85 2.39
CA GLY A 49 -16.66 6.85 2.60
C GLY A 49 -17.11 7.05 4.05
N LYS A 50 -16.43 6.46 5.04
CA LYS A 50 -16.82 6.51 6.46
C LYS A 50 -16.14 7.64 7.25
N LEU A 51 -15.00 8.12 6.77
CA LEU A 51 -14.21 9.14 7.45
C LEU A 51 -14.04 10.39 6.57
N LYS A 52 -13.88 11.54 7.22
CA LYS A 52 -13.42 12.76 6.58
C LYS A 52 -11.89 12.75 6.54
N LEU A 53 -11.28 13.54 5.66
CA LEU A 53 -9.83 13.58 5.47
C LEU A 53 -9.04 13.79 6.77
N ASN A 54 -9.49 14.69 7.64
CA ASN A 54 -8.85 14.92 8.93
C ASN A 54 -8.91 13.70 9.87
N GLN A 55 -9.99 12.92 9.79
CA GLN A 55 -10.14 11.69 10.55
C GLN A 55 -9.28 10.56 9.96
N GLU A 56 -9.16 10.49 8.63
CA GLU A 56 -8.24 9.56 7.97
C GLU A 56 -6.79 9.86 8.36
N LEU A 57 -6.36 11.12 8.33
CA LEU A 57 -5.03 11.53 8.77
C LEU A 57 -4.79 11.20 10.25
N ALA A 58 -5.76 11.46 11.11
CA ALA A 58 -5.67 11.10 12.53
C ALA A 58 -5.51 9.59 12.72
N LEU A 59 -6.25 8.77 11.98
CA LEU A 59 -6.09 7.32 12.02
C LEU A 59 -4.74 6.89 11.45
N MET A 60 -4.33 7.47 10.32
CA MET A 60 -3.04 7.16 9.69
C MET A 60 -1.88 7.40 10.64
N SER A 61 -1.89 8.47 11.45
CA SER A 61 -0.84 8.75 12.43
C SER A 61 -0.68 7.69 13.53
N HIS A 62 -1.64 6.81 13.70
CA HIS A 62 -1.60 5.69 14.63
C HIS A 62 -1.33 4.32 13.97
N LEU A 63 -1.13 4.28 12.66
CA LEU A 63 -0.78 3.04 11.97
C LEU A 63 0.70 2.71 12.18
N HIS A 64 1.01 1.44 12.35
CA HIS A 64 2.39 0.96 12.36
C HIS A 64 3.01 1.02 10.95
N VAL A 65 2.20 0.80 9.92
CA VAL A 65 2.64 0.81 8.52
C VAL A 65 1.44 1.00 7.59
N MET A 66 1.65 1.73 6.51
CA MET A 66 0.71 1.84 5.39
C MET A 66 1.24 1.05 4.20
N VAL A 67 0.40 0.23 3.58
CA VAL A 67 0.69 -0.35 2.26
C VAL A 67 -0.05 0.46 1.22
N SER A 68 0.66 1.06 0.28
CA SER A 68 0.05 1.89 -0.75
C SER A 68 0.77 1.74 -2.08
N MET A 69 0.02 1.84 -3.17
CA MET A 69 0.64 2.11 -4.47
C MET A 69 1.10 3.58 -4.54
N ASP A 70 1.74 3.95 -5.64
CA ASP A 70 1.97 5.34 -6.02
C ASP A 70 0.61 6.05 -6.18
N SER A 71 0.10 6.60 -5.08
CA SER A 71 -1.24 7.17 -4.96
C SER A 71 -1.31 8.21 -3.83
N ALA A 72 -2.43 8.92 -3.72
CA ALA A 72 -2.67 9.91 -2.68
C ALA A 72 -2.44 9.37 -1.26
N ASN A 73 -2.83 8.12 -0.98
CA ASN A 73 -2.69 7.52 0.35
C ASN A 73 -1.23 7.37 0.80
N MET A 74 -0.29 7.13 -0.14
CA MET A 74 1.14 7.14 0.17
C MET A 74 1.59 8.50 0.71
N HIS A 75 1.15 9.57 0.07
CA HIS A 75 1.50 10.93 0.45
C HIS A 75 0.82 11.35 1.76
N LEU A 76 -0.45 10.99 1.95
CA LEU A 76 -1.18 11.26 3.20
C LEU A 76 -0.53 10.56 4.40
N ALA A 77 -0.15 9.30 4.27
CA ALA A 77 0.58 8.56 5.29
C ALA A 77 1.95 9.20 5.57
N SER A 78 2.63 9.72 4.54
CA SER A 78 3.90 10.43 4.69
C SER A 78 3.75 11.71 5.50
N LEU A 79 2.66 12.45 5.34
CA LEU A 79 2.37 13.66 6.12
C LEU A 79 2.16 13.37 7.61
N THR A 80 1.76 12.16 7.95
CA THR A 80 1.57 11.71 9.35
C THR A 80 2.77 10.97 9.91
N ALA A 81 3.90 10.97 9.22
CA ALA A 81 5.11 10.22 9.54
C ALA A 81 4.91 8.69 9.63
N THR A 82 3.83 8.17 9.09
CA THR A 82 3.56 6.73 9.03
C THR A 82 4.48 6.07 8.03
N PRO A 83 5.22 5.01 8.38
CA PRO A 83 6.04 4.27 7.43
C PRO A 83 5.19 3.68 6.32
N VAL A 84 5.69 3.72 5.07
CA VAL A 84 4.96 3.20 3.91
C VAL A 84 5.73 2.08 3.24
N VAL A 85 5.08 0.94 3.05
CA VAL A 85 5.46 -0.05 2.05
C VAL A 85 4.83 0.38 0.73
N SER A 86 5.63 0.94 -0.15
CA SER A 86 5.17 1.46 -1.44
C SER A 86 5.27 0.42 -2.55
N VAL A 87 4.17 0.19 -3.25
CA VAL A 87 4.08 -0.81 -4.34
C VAL A 87 4.10 -0.10 -5.69
N TRP A 88 5.05 -0.44 -6.53
CA TRP A 88 5.30 0.25 -7.79
C TRP A 88 5.09 -0.66 -9.00
N GLY A 89 4.25 -0.20 -9.90
CA GLY A 89 3.97 -0.88 -11.17
C GLY A 89 4.61 -0.18 -12.38
N ALA A 90 3.79 0.51 -13.18
CA ALA A 90 4.22 1.19 -14.39
C ALA A 90 5.09 2.43 -14.15
N THR A 91 5.02 3.04 -12.96
CA THR A 91 5.87 4.15 -12.49
C THR A 91 7.13 3.61 -11.79
N HIS A 92 7.98 4.50 -11.29
CA HIS A 92 9.21 4.12 -10.60
C HIS A 92 9.51 5.08 -9.44
N PRO A 93 10.02 4.60 -8.30
CA PRO A 93 10.39 5.46 -7.16
C PRO A 93 11.30 6.63 -7.55
N HIS A 94 12.26 6.39 -8.45
CA HIS A 94 13.20 7.41 -8.91
C HIS A 94 12.59 8.48 -9.85
N ALA A 95 11.31 8.34 -10.20
CA ALA A 95 10.61 9.37 -10.98
C ALA A 95 10.19 10.60 -10.16
N GLY A 96 10.54 10.65 -8.86
CA GLY A 96 10.27 11.79 -7.99
C GLY A 96 8.91 11.75 -7.28
N PHE A 97 8.21 10.62 -7.33
CA PHE A 97 6.89 10.46 -6.69
C PHE A 97 6.91 9.71 -5.35
N MET A 98 8.10 9.46 -4.78
CA MET A 98 8.17 8.90 -3.42
C MET A 98 7.48 9.80 -2.41
N GLY A 99 6.81 9.20 -1.44
CA GLY A 99 6.26 9.91 -0.29
C GLY A 99 7.36 10.62 0.50
N TRP A 100 7.03 11.78 1.07
CA TRP A 100 7.97 12.59 1.84
C TRP A 100 8.55 11.77 3.01
N HIS A 101 9.89 11.81 3.15
CA HIS A 101 10.64 11.03 4.16
C HIS A 101 10.43 9.50 4.13
N GLN A 102 9.88 8.93 3.05
CA GLN A 102 9.75 7.48 2.92
C GLN A 102 11.03 6.85 2.37
N SER A 103 11.39 5.68 2.89
CA SER A 103 12.57 4.95 2.44
C SER A 103 12.29 4.16 1.15
N ILE A 104 13.20 4.26 0.18
CA ILE A 104 13.17 3.44 -1.04
C ILE A 104 13.36 1.94 -0.72
N GLU A 105 13.98 1.61 0.40
CA GLU A 105 14.15 0.22 0.83
C GLU A 105 12.81 -0.47 1.13
N ASN A 106 11.77 0.31 1.42
CA ASN A 106 10.41 -0.17 1.63
C ASN A 106 9.61 -0.26 0.32
N ALA A 107 10.22 0.01 -0.83
CA ALA A 107 9.57 -0.14 -2.11
C ALA A 107 9.50 -1.61 -2.52
N VAL A 108 8.32 -2.04 -2.97
CA VAL A 108 8.08 -3.36 -3.56
C VAL A 108 7.82 -3.17 -5.06
N GLN A 109 8.65 -3.75 -5.87
CA GLN A 109 8.59 -3.60 -7.33
C GLN A 109 9.26 -4.79 -8.03
N THR A 110 8.87 -5.03 -9.26
CA THR A 110 9.55 -5.99 -10.14
C THR A 110 10.55 -5.22 -11.02
N ASP A 111 11.78 -5.67 -11.06
CA ASP A 111 12.79 -5.12 -11.98
C ASP A 111 12.50 -5.60 -13.40
N LEU A 112 12.11 -4.66 -14.27
CA LEU A 112 11.77 -4.91 -15.67
C LEU A 112 12.32 -3.77 -16.54
N PRO A 113 12.98 -4.07 -17.65
CA PRO A 113 13.59 -3.06 -18.51
C PRO A 113 12.58 -2.11 -19.19
N CYS A 114 11.28 -2.47 -19.17
CA CYS A 114 10.22 -1.62 -19.69
C CYS A 114 9.70 -0.56 -18.70
N ARG A 115 10.22 -0.52 -17.47
CA ARG A 115 9.81 0.46 -16.44
C ARG A 115 10.81 1.62 -16.35
N PRO A 116 10.32 2.84 -16.08
CA PRO A 116 8.93 3.27 -16.07
C PRO A 116 8.32 3.33 -17.48
N CYS A 117 7.06 2.88 -17.64
CA CYS A 117 6.37 2.95 -18.95
C CYS A 117 5.95 4.38 -19.32
N SER A 118 5.68 5.20 -18.29
CA SER A 118 5.40 6.63 -18.39
C SER A 118 5.60 7.28 -17.01
N VAL A 119 5.72 8.62 -17.01
CA VAL A 119 5.90 9.39 -15.76
C VAL A 119 4.73 9.16 -14.79
N PHE A 120 3.50 9.15 -15.29
CA PHE A 120 2.29 9.05 -14.46
C PHE A 120 1.62 7.67 -14.48
N GLY A 121 2.22 6.67 -15.08
CA GLY A 121 1.63 5.32 -15.15
C GLY A 121 0.33 5.21 -15.98
N ASN A 122 -0.01 6.23 -16.76
CA ASN A 122 -1.27 6.39 -17.48
C ASN A 122 -1.27 5.84 -18.92
N LYS A 123 -0.19 5.19 -19.33
CA LYS A 123 -0.10 4.56 -20.65
C LYS A 123 -0.41 3.08 -20.59
N PRO A 124 -1.04 2.52 -21.63
CA PRO A 124 -1.24 1.09 -21.74
C PRO A 124 0.07 0.31 -21.65
N CYS A 125 0.02 -0.88 -21.08
CA CYS A 125 1.18 -1.76 -21.02
C CYS A 125 1.64 -2.17 -22.43
N ARG A 126 2.89 -1.84 -22.79
CA ARG A 126 3.46 -2.21 -24.09
C ARG A 126 3.62 -3.72 -24.26
N ARG A 127 3.78 -4.47 -23.17
CA ARG A 127 3.88 -5.93 -23.16
C ARG A 127 2.52 -6.60 -23.19
N GLY A 128 1.45 -5.90 -22.78
CA GLY A 128 0.09 -6.42 -22.68
C GLY A 128 -0.18 -7.29 -21.43
N ASP A 129 0.86 -7.74 -20.71
CA ASP A 129 0.78 -8.69 -19.59
C ASP A 129 0.79 -8.03 -18.20
N TYR A 130 1.09 -6.74 -18.14
CA TYR A 130 1.23 -6.00 -16.88
C TYR A 130 2.17 -6.68 -15.86
N ALA A 131 3.23 -7.34 -16.33
CA ALA A 131 4.15 -8.12 -15.49
C ALA A 131 4.67 -7.35 -14.28
N CYS A 132 4.87 -6.03 -14.38
CA CYS A 132 5.27 -5.17 -13.26
C CYS A 132 4.30 -5.21 -12.07
N LEU A 133 3.07 -5.64 -12.27
CA LEU A 133 2.05 -5.79 -11.23
C LEU A 133 1.64 -7.25 -11.01
N THR A 134 1.54 -8.04 -12.10
CA THR A 134 1.03 -9.41 -12.02
C THR A 134 2.03 -10.40 -11.44
N THR A 135 3.33 -10.05 -11.42
CA THR A 135 4.38 -10.87 -10.79
C THR A 135 4.65 -10.50 -9.33
N LEU A 136 4.06 -9.41 -8.82
CA LEU A 136 4.19 -9.03 -7.41
C LEU A 136 3.45 -10.03 -6.52
N ARG A 137 4.13 -10.51 -5.49
CA ARG A 137 3.56 -11.46 -4.54
C ARG A 137 3.22 -10.76 -3.22
N ALA A 138 2.15 -11.21 -2.59
CA ALA A 138 1.76 -10.72 -1.26
C ALA A 138 2.87 -10.92 -0.23
N GLU A 139 3.62 -12.03 -0.32
CA GLU A 139 4.75 -12.35 0.56
C GLU A 139 5.88 -11.31 0.51
N ASP A 140 6.13 -10.70 -0.65
CA ASP A 140 7.14 -9.66 -0.78
C ASP A 140 6.73 -8.40 0.00
N ILE A 141 5.44 -8.07 -0.02
CA ILE A 141 4.86 -6.97 0.76
C ILE A 141 4.89 -7.29 2.25
N ILE A 142 4.49 -8.49 2.65
CA ILE A 142 4.49 -8.94 4.06
C ILE A 142 5.90 -8.86 4.65
N ARG A 143 6.93 -9.33 3.93
CA ARG A 143 8.32 -9.21 4.41
C ARG A 143 8.73 -7.76 4.69
N LYS A 144 8.27 -6.80 3.87
CA LYS A 144 8.53 -5.38 4.12
C LYS A 144 7.75 -4.85 5.32
N ILE A 145 6.49 -5.25 5.49
CA ILE A 145 5.70 -4.95 6.68
C ILE A 145 6.44 -5.44 7.93
N ASP A 146 6.85 -6.70 7.95
CA ASP A 146 7.54 -7.31 9.08
C ASP A 146 8.88 -6.63 9.38
N SER A 147 9.63 -6.25 8.35
CA SER A 147 10.88 -5.53 8.54
C SER A 147 10.69 -4.15 9.19
N ILE A 148 9.57 -3.48 8.93
CA ILE A 148 9.24 -2.18 9.55
C ILE A 148 8.79 -2.37 11.01
N ILE A 149 7.89 -3.33 11.25
CA ILE A 149 7.28 -3.53 12.56
C ILE A 149 8.30 -4.07 13.58
N HIS A 150 9.25 -4.90 13.13
CA HIS A 150 10.26 -5.50 14.01
C HIS A 150 11.57 -4.70 14.07
N GLN A 151 11.70 -3.58 13.37
CA GLN A 151 12.83 -2.69 13.59
C GLN A 151 12.68 -2.03 14.98
N PRO A 152 13.72 -2.07 15.84
CA PRO A 152 13.71 -1.28 17.06
C PRO A 152 13.49 0.19 16.67
N GLN A 153 12.45 0.81 17.22
CA GLN A 153 12.19 2.23 16.99
C GLN A 153 13.47 2.99 17.36
N LYS A 154 14.08 3.66 16.39
CA LYS A 154 15.13 4.62 16.71
C LYS A 154 14.46 5.69 17.58
N GLU A 155 14.82 5.73 18.86
CA GLU A 155 14.43 6.82 19.74
C GLU A 155 14.81 8.12 19.03
N ASN A 156 13.81 8.89 18.65
CA ASN A 156 14.00 10.25 18.19
C ASN A 156 14.41 11.06 19.42
N ASN A 157 15.71 11.07 19.71
CA ASN A 157 16.28 12.08 20.59
C ASN A 157 16.14 13.42 19.85
N ALA A 158 15.14 14.20 20.27
CA ALA A 158 14.95 15.59 19.90
C ALA A 158 16.08 16.46 20.45
#